data_9475440fe18b587e882640ad3d29ad26
#
_entry.id   9475440fe18b587e882640ad3d29ad26
#
_cell.length_a   1.000
_cell.length_b   1.000
_cell.length_c   1.000
_cell.angle_alpha   90.00
_cell.angle_beta   90.00
_cell.angle_gamma   90.00
#
_symmetry.space_group_name_H-M   'P 1'
#
loop_
_entity.id
_entity.type
_entity.pdbx_description
1 polymer ?
#
loop_
_entity_poly.entity_id
_entity_poly.type
_entity_poly.pdbx_seq_one_letter_code
_entity_poly.pdbx_strand_id
1 'polypeptide(L)'
;MIRSEGAGAINECHANMAIINAADEEAIKAFVQDKISFIDIEYVIEETLRKTKVIEINNLEDILNLSLEASNVANNIISNLIK
;
A
#
# COMPACT_ATOMS: atom_id res chain seq x y z
N MET A 1 -16.56 16.26 12.75
CA MET A 1 -16.03 16.11 12.82
C MET A 1 -15.28 15.74 13.23
N ILE A 2 -15.04 15.54 13.26
CA ILE A 2 -14.43 15.06 13.51
C ILE A 2 -13.52 15.04 13.80
N ARG A 3 -12.78 15.36 14.20
CA ARG A 3 -11.82 15.55 14.19
C ARG A 3 -10.97 15.20 15.22
N SER A 4 -10.87 15.55 16.16
CA SER A 4 -9.92 15.35 17.16
C SER A 4 -9.91 13.95 17.58
N GLU A 5 -11.02 13.47 17.88
CA GLU A 5 -11.06 12.11 18.21
C GLU A 5 -10.68 11.34 17.00
N GLY A 6 -10.75 12.01 15.93
CA GLY A 6 -10.36 11.39 14.71
C GLY A 6 -8.89 11.16 14.60
N ALA A 7 -8.09 11.59 15.57
CA ALA A 7 -6.66 11.43 15.45
C ALA A 7 -6.29 9.98 15.20
N GLY A 8 -6.81 9.07 15.99
CA GLY A 8 -6.52 7.66 15.79
C GLY A 8 -7.09 7.16 14.49
N ALA A 9 -8.34 7.51 14.22
CA ALA A 9 -9.00 7.09 12.99
C ALA A 9 -8.31 7.70 11.78
N ILE A 10 -7.89 8.95 11.90
CA ILE A 10 -7.20 9.62 10.82
C ILE A 10 -5.91 8.90 10.51
N ASN A 11 -5.16 8.54 11.54
CA ASN A 11 -3.92 7.84 11.33
C ASN A 11 -4.13 6.51 10.62
N GLU A 12 -5.13 5.78 11.05
CA GLU A 12 -5.43 4.49 10.45
C GLU A 12 -5.83 4.67 8.99
N CYS A 13 -6.67 5.65 8.73
CA CYS A 13 -7.14 5.92 7.38
C CYS A 13 -5.98 6.31 6.49
N HIS A 14 -5.14 7.22 6.97
CA HIS A 14 -4.01 7.67 6.18
C HIS A 14 -3.02 6.55 5.93
N ALA A 15 -2.82 5.70 6.93
CA ALA A 15 -1.91 4.57 6.77
C ALA A 15 -2.41 3.64 5.68
N ASN A 16 -3.71 3.30 5.72
CA ASN A 16 -4.28 2.42 4.72
C ASN A 16 -4.22 3.03 3.33
N MET A 17 -4.49 4.33 3.24
CA MET A 17 -4.43 5.02 1.95
C MET A 17 -3.02 5.00 1.40
N ALA A 18 -2.03 5.19 2.25
CA ALA A 18 -0.65 5.17 1.81
C ALA A 18 -0.27 3.80 1.26
N ILE A 19 -0.72 2.75 1.93
CA ILE A 19 -0.44 1.39 1.49
C ILE A 19 -1.13 1.12 0.16
N ILE A 20 -2.39 1.48 0.06
CA ILE A 20 -3.15 1.25 -1.16
C ILE A 20 -2.55 2.01 -2.32
N ASN A 21 -2.20 3.28 -2.11
CA ASN A 21 -1.63 4.08 -3.18
C ASN A 21 -0.30 3.50 -3.65
N ALA A 22 0.53 3.08 -2.73
CA ALA A 22 1.83 2.52 -3.09
C ALA A 22 1.65 1.22 -3.87
N ALA A 23 0.78 0.35 -3.38
CA ALA A 23 0.55 -0.93 -4.04
C ALA A 23 -0.07 -0.72 -5.43
N ASP A 24 -1.03 0.20 -5.51
CA ASP A 24 -1.68 0.48 -6.78
C ASP A 24 -0.67 0.98 -7.81
N GLU A 25 0.21 1.86 -7.39
CA GLU A 25 1.20 2.42 -8.29
C GLU A 25 2.12 1.34 -8.83
N GLU A 26 2.60 0.47 -7.95
CA GLU A 26 3.49 -0.60 -8.39
C GLU A 26 2.75 -1.60 -9.27
N ALA A 27 1.52 -1.92 -8.92
CA ALA A 27 0.75 -2.88 -9.70
C ALA A 27 0.44 -2.34 -11.09
N ILE A 28 0.10 -1.05 -11.18
CA ILE A 28 -0.19 -0.45 -12.48
C ILE A 28 1.06 -0.45 -13.35
N LYS A 29 2.20 -0.14 -12.77
CA LYS A 29 3.45 -0.17 -13.52
C LYS A 29 3.69 -1.55 -14.11
N ALA A 30 3.48 -2.59 -13.31
CA ALA A 30 3.68 -3.95 -13.77
C ALA A 30 2.66 -4.31 -14.85
N PHE A 31 1.43 -3.84 -14.67
CA PHE A 31 0.39 -4.11 -15.67
C PHE A 31 0.74 -3.48 -17.01
N VAL A 32 1.18 -2.23 -16.98
CA VAL A 32 1.55 -1.53 -18.22
C VAL A 32 2.70 -2.24 -18.92
N GLN A 33 3.57 -2.86 -18.15
CA GLN A 33 4.70 -3.59 -18.71
C GLN A 33 4.35 -5.05 -19.06
N ASP A 34 3.07 -5.38 -18.99
CA ASP A 34 2.61 -6.73 -19.32
C ASP A 34 3.15 -7.81 -18.40
N LYS A 35 3.50 -7.44 -17.19
CA LYS A 35 4.02 -8.41 -16.24
C LYS A 35 2.93 -9.11 -15.46
N ILE A 36 1.82 -8.43 -15.25
CA ILE A 36 0.67 -9.00 -14.55
C ILE A 36 -0.59 -8.61 -15.27
N SER A 37 -1.68 -9.31 -14.97
CA SER A 37 -2.96 -9.02 -15.60
C SER A 37 -3.72 -7.98 -14.80
N PHE A 38 -4.83 -7.51 -15.37
CA PHE A 38 -5.66 -6.53 -14.71
C PHE A 38 -6.20 -7.05 -13.37
N ILE A 39 -6.57 -8.31 -13.36
CA ILE A 39 -7.09 -8.92 -12.13
C ILE A 39 -6.02 -8.97 -11.06
N ASP A 40 -4.79 -9.15 -11.45
CA ASP A 40 -3.69 -9.23 -10.50
C ASP A 40 -3.47 -7.91 -9.76
N ILE A 41 -3.89 -6.79 -10.35
CA ILE A 41 -3.74 -5.51 -9.68
C ILE A 41 -4.45 -5.52 -8.33
N GLU A 42 -5.68 -6.00 -8.34
CA GLU A 42 -6.46 -6.06 -7.11
C GLU A 42 -5.82 -7.02 -6.11
N TYR A 43 -5.32 -8.13 -6.61
CA TYR A 43 -4.67 -9.09 -5.75
C TYR A 43 -3.44 -8.49 -5.07
N VAL A 44 -2.64 -7.75 -5.83
CA VAL A 44 -1.45 -7.12 -5.27
C VAL A 44 -1.82 -6.13 -4.18
N ILE A 45 -2.84 -5.34 -4.42
CA ILE A 45 -3.25 -4.34 -3.43
C ILE A 45 -3.72 -5.03 -2.15
N GLU A 46 -4.54 -6.06 -2.28
CA GLU A 46 -5.06 -6.76 -1.11
C GLU A 46 -3.94 -7.42 -0.32
N GLU A 47 -3.04 -8.08 -1.02
CA GLU A 47 -1.95 -8.78 -0.35
C GLU A 47 -1.01 -7.78 0.30
N THR A 48 -0.77 -6.64 -0.34
CA THR A 48 0.09 -5.63 0.25
C THR A 48 -0.52 -5.10 1.54
N LEU A 49 -1.83 -4.86 1.53
CA LEU A 49 -2.51 -4.41 2.74
C LEU A 49 -2.37 -5.42 3.86
N ARG A 50 -2.51 -6.68 3.52
CA ARG A 50 -2.45 -7.73 4.52
C ARG A 50 -1.06 -7.91 5.09
N LYS A 51 -0.03 -7.77 4.25
CA LYS A 51 1.33 -8.06 4.66
C LYS A 51 2.04 -6.85 5.24
N THR A 52 1.58 -5.65 4.94
CA THR A 52 2.20 -4.45 5.46
C THR A 52 1.61 -4.13 6.81
N LYS A 53 2.47 -4.08 7.81
CA LYS A 53 2.00 -3.77 9.15
C LYS A 53 1.78 -2.30 9.30
N VAL A 54 0.62 -1.95 9.84
CA VAL A 54 0.30 -0.57 10.13
C VAL A 54 0.85 -0.24 11.51
N ILE A 55 1.79 0.68 11.54
CA ILE A 55 2.37 1.12 12.79
C ILE A 55 1.77 2.47 13.15
N GLU A 56 2.09 2.93 14.33
CA GLU A 56 1.57 4.20 14.78
C GLU A 56 2.14 5.31 13.92
N ILE A 57 1.28 6.17 13.41
CA ILE A 57 1.68 7.28 12.57
C ILE A 57 1.73 8.54 13.41
N ASN A 58 2.89 9.12 13.55
CA ASN A 58 3.06 10.31 14.36
C ASN A 58 3.38 11.56 13.53
N ASN A 59 3.91 11.35 12.35
CA ASN A 59 4.25 12.50 11.52
C ASN A 59 4.26 12.06 10.06
N LEU A 60 4.56 13.00 9.19
CA LEU A 60 4.56 12.74 7.77
C LEU A 60 5.62 11.74 7.37
N GLU A 61 6.74 11.78 8.07
CA GLU A 61 7.82 10.86 7.77
C GLU A 61 7.39 9.41 7.96
N ASP A 62 6.58 9.15 8.97
CA ASP A 62 6.08 7.81 9.21
C ASP A 62 5.24 7.33 8.04
N ILE A 63 4.44 8.24 7.47
CA ILE A 63 3.62 7.89 6.32
C ILE A 63 4.51 7.58 5.12
N LEU A 64 5.55 8.36 4.91
CA LEU A 64 6.46 8.11 3.80
C LEU A 64 7.17 6.78 3.95
N ASN A 65 7.59 6.46 5.16
CA ASN A 65 8.24 5.18 5.41
C ASN A 65 7.29 4.03 5.16
N LEU A 66 6.04 4.21 5.56
CA LEU A 66 5.03 3.17 5.34
C LEU A 66 4.80 2.96 3.84
N SER A 67 4.76 4.05 3.09
CA SER A 67 4.59 3.96 1.64
C SER A 67 5.75 3.20 1.01
N LEU A 68 6.96 3.48 1.45
CA LEU A 68 8.13 2.78 0.92
C LEU A 68 8.05 1.29 1.22
N GLU A 69 7.68 0.96 2.43
CA GLU A 69 7.57 -0.43 2.80
C GLU A 69 6.48 -1.13 1.98
N ALA A 70 5.36 -0.44 1.79
CA ALA A 70 4.28 -1.01 1.00
C ALA A 70 4.71 -1.25 -0.44
N SER A 71 5.48 -0.32 -1.00
CA SER A 71 6.00 -0.49 -2.35
C SER A 71 6.89 -1.72 -2.43
N ASN A 72 7.74 -1.92 -1.45
CA ASN A 72 8.61 -3.08 -1.42
C ASN A 72 7.82 -4.36 -1.33
N VAL A 73 6.80 -4.38 -0.47
CA VAL A 73 5.96 -5.55 -0.34
C VAL A 73 5.23 -5.84 -1.64
N ALA A 74 4.69 -4.79 -2.27
CA ALA A 74 3.99 -4.95 -3.53
C ALA A 74 4.90 -5.52 -4.60
N ASN A 75 6.13 -5.03 -4.66
CA ASN A 75 7.08 -5.53 -5.65
C ASN A 75 7.41 -6.99 -5.42
N ASN A 76 7.53 -7.39 -4.17
CA ASN A 76 7.76 -8.80 -3.86
C ASN A 76 6.60 -9.67 -4.33
N ILE A 77 5.38 -9.20 -4.11
CA ILE A 77 4.20 -9.94 -4.53
C ILE A 77 4.18 -10.04 -6.05
N ILE A 78 4.48 -8.95 -6.73
CA ILE A 78 4.49 -8.93 -8.18
C ILE A 78 5.55 -9.90 -8.70
N SER A 79 6.72 -9.91 -8.10
CA SER A 79 7.77 -10.83 -8.51
C SER A 79 7.32 -12.27 -8.41
N ASN A 80 6.57 -12.60 -7.37
CA ASN A 80 6.06 -13.96 -7.21
C ASN A 80 5.04 -14.30 -8.27
N LEU A 81 4.27 -13.31 -8.70
CA LEU A 81 3.27 -13.53 -9.73
C LEU A 81 3.89 -13.74 -11.11
N ILE A 82 4.98 -13.04 -11.37
CA ILE A 82 5.63 -13.11 -12.66
C ILE A 82 6.32 -14.44 -12.87
N LYS A 83 7.03 -14.86 -11.89
CA LYS A 83 7.84 -16.05 -11.94
C LYS A 83 8.79 -16.07 -13.08
#